data_b94b515686cccb2cf094e623555bf1ef
#
_entry.id   b94b515686cccb2cf094e623555bf1ef
#
_cell.length_a   1.000
_cell.length_b   1.000
_cell.length_c   1.000
_cell.angle_alpha   90.00
_cell.angle_beta   90.00
_cell.angle_gamma   90.00
#
_symmetry.space_group_name_H-M   'P 1'
#
loop_
_entity.id
_entity.type
_entity.pdbx_description
1 polymer ?
#
loop_
_entity_poly.entity_id
_entity_poly.type
_entity_poly.pdbx_seq_one_letter_code
_entity_poly.pdbx_strand_id
1 'polypeptide(L)'
;MTVLCVVGPTASGKTKMAVALARQLNGEVVSVDSMQIYRGMTIGTAAPTAAEMEGVPHHMIAVADPAEQWSAARFCQAADACIQDILSRGKLPVLAGGTGLYLDALIRGDDFAPGCQGGRTRLRLQQELWELGPREMLRRLEAVDPETAARLHLRDEKRILRALEVYEETGEPMSRRDKRGREKPDRYQALYIGLNFRDRADLRERIDRRVDEMVRRGLLQEVQALLAGGLPRDATALQAIGYKQFLAVADGTATAEQAVEEVKLRSRQYAKRQLTWLRRNPAIHWIYWDKEPDFPAALQNATDFLTAHGLG
;
A
#
# COMPACT_ATOMS: atom_id res chain seq x y z
N MET A 1 -15.10 17.64 -2.06
CA MET A 1 -13.64 17.83 -2.07
C MET A 1 -13.05 16.79 -3.02
N THR A 2 -12.43 17.25 -4.11
CA THR A 2 -11.94 16.37 -5.19
C THR A 2 -10.46 16.01 -4.97
N VAL A 3 -10.10 14.76 -5.22
CA VAL A 3 -8.73 14.25 -5.21
C VAL A 3 -8.46 13.48 -6.49
N LEU A 4 -7.21 13.48 -6.96
CA LEU A 4 -6.77 12.66 -8.09
C LEU A 4 -6.01 11.43 -7.57
N CYS A 5 -6.39 10.24 -8.01
CA CYS A 5 -5.73 8.99 -7.66
C CYS A 5 -4.95 8.42 -8.85
N VAL A 6 -3.62 8.33 -8.74
CA VAL A 6 -2.77 7.68 -9.74
C VAL A 6 -2.38 6.30 -9.21
N VAL A 7 -2.99 5.27 -9.78
CA VAL A 7 -2.92 3.90 -9.27
C VAL A 7 -2.34 2.92 -10.27
N GLY A 8 -1.94 1.75 -9.81
CA GLY A 8 -1.39 0.69 -10.66
C GLY A 8 -0.45 -0.23 -9.88
N PRO A 9 0.00 -1.32 -10.48
CA PRO A 9 0.96 -2.22 -9.84
C PRO A 9 2.33 -1.57 -9.66
N THR A 10 3.19 -2.19 -8.86
CA THR A 10 4.59 -1.77 -8.78
C THR A 10 5.23 -1.80 -10.17
N ALA A 11 6.18 -0.92 -10.43
CA ALA A 11 6.88 -0.74 -11.71
C ALA A 11 5.99 -0.26 -12.90
N SER A 12 4.76 0.22 -12.67
CA SER A 12 3.89 0.72 -13.76
C SER A 12 4.10 2.19 -14.14
N GLY A 13 5.00 2.94 -13.50
CA GLY A 13 5.26 4.34 -13.85
C GLY A 13 4.41 5.39 -13.11
N LYS A 14 3.72 4.99 -12.04
CA LYS A 14 2.83 5.88 -11.25
C LYS A 14 3.49 7.18 -10.81
N THR A 15 4.70 7.11 -10.27
CA THR A 15 5.41 8.29 -9.74
C THR A 15 5.58 9.35 -10.81
N LYS A 16 6.10 8.99 -11.99
CA LYS A 16 6.27 9.90 -13.11
C LYS A 16 4.95 10.53 -13.56
N MET A 17 3.88 9.73 -13.65
CA MET A 17 2.54 10.23 -14.03
C MET A 17 1.98 11.16 -12.96
N ALA A 18 2.09 10.81 -11.67
CA ALA A 18 1.60 11.65 -10.58
C ALA A 18 2.33 12.99 -10.51
N VAL A 19 3.64 13.01 -10.69
CA VAL A 19 4.45 14.25 -10.75
C VAL A 19 4.04 15.12 -11.93
N ALA A 20 3.91 14.55 -13.12
CA ALA A 20 3.52 15.31 -14.32
C ALA A 20 2.11 15.93 -14.16
N LEU A 21 1.13 15.16 -13.68
CA LEU A 21 -0.23 15.64 -13.44
C LEU A 21 -0.27 16.67 -12.30
N ALA A 22 0.48 16.48 -11.22
CA ALA A 22 0.57 17.45 -10.13
C ALA A 22 1.14 18.79 -10.61
N ARG A 23 2.14 18.79 -11.48
CA ARG A 23 2.69 20.03 -12.09
C ARG A 23 1.68 20.75 -12.97
N GLN A 24 0.94 20.01 -13.80
CA GLN A 24 -0.07 20.60 -14.71
C GLN A 24 -1.26 21.18 -13.96
N LEU A 25 -1.68 20.52 -12.86
CA LEU A 25 -2.91 20.84 -12.14
C LEU A 25 -2.67 21.59 -10.81
N ASN A 26 -1.50 22.21 -10.63
CA ASN A 26 -1.11 22.90 -9.40
C ASN A 26 -1.34 22.03 -8.15
N GLY A 27 -0.94 20.75 -8.21
CA GLY A 27 -1.16 19.76 -7.18
C GLY A 27 0.09 19.44 -6.37
N GLU A 28 -0.11 18.66 -5.31
CA GLU A 28 0.95 18.07 -4.50
C GLU A 28 0.69 16.55 -4.34
N VAL A 29 1.75 15.75 -4.29
CA VAL A 29 1.64 14.29 -4.23
C VAL A 29 1.54 13.81 -2.78
N VAL A 30 0.57 12.93 -2.52
CA VAL A 30 0.48 12.15 -1.26
C VAL A 30 0.76 10.68 -1.60
N SER A 31 1.87 10.14 -1.10
CA SER A 31 2.21 8.73 -1.31
C SER A 31 1.24 7.83 -0.55
N VAL A 32 0.58 6.90 -1.26
CA VAL A 32 -0.29 5.86 -0.68
C VAL A 32 0.44 4.51 -0.75
N ASP A 33 1.55 4.46 -0.02
CA ASP A 33 2.39 3.26 0.11
C ASP A 33 2.72 3.00 1.60
N SER A 34 2.48 1.77 2.05
CA SER A 34 2.65 1.39 3.46
C SER A 34 4.10 1.29 3.91
N MET A 35 5.06 1.33 2.98
CA MET A 35 6.48 1.16 3.29
C MET A 35 7.32 2.41 2.98
N GLN A 36 6.91 3.25 2.05
CA GLN A 36 7.60 4.53 1.77
C GLN A 36 7.52 5.53 2.93
N ILE A 37 6.66 5.29 3.90
CA ILE A 37 6.55 6.13 5.10
C ILE A 37 7.78 6.08 6.00
N TYR A 38 8.59 5.03 5.95
CA TYR A 38 9.70 4.82 6.87
C TYR A 38 10.98 5.53 6.42
N ARG A 39 11.59 6.27 7.36
CA ARG A 39 12.91 6.92 7.16
C ARG A 39 13.99 5.86 6.94
N GLY A 40 14.94 6.16 6.03
CA GLY A 40 16.06 5.27 5.73
C GLY A 40 15.70 4.04 4.88
N MET A 41 14.46 3.94 4.41
CA MET A 41 13.97 2.84 3.56
C MET A 41 13.64 3.38 2.16
N THR A 42 14.64 3.84 1.43
CA THR A 42 14.44 4.54 0.14
C THR A 42 14.64 3.63 -1.07
N ILE A 43 15.63 2.74 -1.02
CA ILE A 43 15.99 1.87 -2.14
C ILE A 43 14.96 0.75 -2.27
N GLY A 44 14.76 -0.05 -1.23
CA GLY A 44 13.88 -1.22 -1.28
C GLY A 44 12.39 -0.88 -1.41
N THR A 45 11.97 0.29 -0.96
CA THR A 45 10.61 0.79 -1.19
C THR A 45 10.45 1.51 -2.53
N ALA A 46 11.58 1.77 -3.22
CA ALA A 46 11.65 2.62 -4.39
C ALA A 46 10.93 3.97 -4.18
N ALA A 47 11.19 4.60 -3.04
CA ALA A 47 10.75 5.96 -2.80
C ALA A 47 11.34 6.89 -3.87
N PRO A 48 10.56 7.87 -4.35
CA PRO A 48 11.04 8.80 -5.38
C PRO A 48 12.23 9.62 -4.86
N THR A 49 13.22 9.79 -5.71
CA THR A 49 14.34 10.70 -5.48
C THR A 49 13.93 12.15 -5.68
N ALA A 50 14.70 13.11 -5.16
CA ALA A 50 14.45 14.52 -5.40
C ALA A 50 14.39 14.88 -6.91
N ALA A 51 15.22 14.22 -7.73
CA ALA A 51 15.18 14.37 -9.18
C ALA A 51 13.87 13.87 -9.79
N GLU A 52 13.34 12.72 -9.32
CA GLU A 52 12.07 12.17 -9.80
C GLU A 52 10.86 12.97 -9.29
N MET A 53 10.98 13.69 -8.19
CA MET A 53 9.95 14.58 -7.66
C MET A 53 9.82 15.88 -8.46
N GLU A 54 10.81 16.27 -9.24
CA GLU A 54 10.82 17.46 -10.10
C GLU A 54 10.32 18.76 -9.41
N GLY A 55 10.64 18.92 -8.11
CA GLY A 55 10.19 20.05 -7.31
C GLY A 55 8.75 20.01 -6.83
N VAL A 56 7.97 18.97 -7.17
CA VAL A 56 6.62 18.77 -6.64
C VAL A 56 6.70 18.33 -5.17
N PRO A 57 6.00 18.99 -4.24
CA PRO A 57 5.94 18.54 -2.85
C PRO A 57 5.35 17.14 -2.75
N HIS A 58 6.02 16.27 -1.97
CA HIS A 58 5.56 14.92 -1.68
C HIS A 58 5.35 14.75 -0.18
N HIS A 59 4.18 14.22 0.16
CA HIS A 59 3.76 13.93 1.53
C HIS A 59 3.71 12.42 1.76
N MET A 60 3.76 12.01 3.02
CA MET A 60 3.72 10.60 3.44
C MET A 60 4.91 9.76 2.93
N ILE A 61 6.07 10.40 2.75
CA ILE A 61 7.36 9.75 2.45
C ILE A 61 8.32 10.06 3.58
N ALA A 62 8.98 9.03 4.13
CA ALA A 62 9.97 9.14 5.21
C ALA A 62 9.48 9.93 6.44
N VAL A 63 8.21 9.77 6.80
CA VAL A 63 7.57 10.47 7.94
C VAL A 63 7.66 9.70 9.25
N ALA A 64 7.91 8.40 9.20
CA ALA A 64 7.90 7.49 10.34
C ALA A 64 9.30 6.96 10.68
N ASP A 65 9.53 6.67 11.95
CA ASP A 65 10.70 5.87 12.35
C ASP A 65 10.47 4.40 11.97
N PRO A 66 11.47 3.67 11.43
CA PRO A 66 11.34 2.25 11.12
C PRO A 66 10.97 1.36 12.30
N ALA A 67 11.28 1.78 13.54
CA ALA A 67 10.88 1.07 14.75
C ALA A 67 9.39 1.27 15.11
N GLU A 68 8.74 2.28 14.54
CA GLU A 68 7.34 2.54 14.81
C GLU A 68 6.43 1.54 14.10
N GLN A 69 5.37 1.13 14.79
CA GLN A 69 4.29 0.37 14.17
C GLN A 69 3.23 1.32 13.59
N TRP A 70 3.00 1.20 12.30
CA TRP A 70 1.96 1.95 11.61
C TRP A 70 0.81 1.03 11.20
N SER A 71 -0.39 1.42 11.59
CA SER A 71 -1.64 0.80 11.15
C SER A 71 -2.24 1.56 9.97
N ALA A 72 -3.18 0.93 9.26
CA ALA A 72 -3.98 1.61 8.22
C ALA A 72 -4.72 2.83 8.80
N ALA A 73 -5.22 2.74 10.03
CA ALA A 73 -5.87 3.86 10.72
C ALA A 73 -4.93 5.06 10.90
N ARG A 74 -3.74 4.82 11.45
CA ARG A 74 -2.74 5.89 11.65
C ARG A 74 -2.30 6.49 10.31
N PHE A 75 -2.11 5.64 9.29
CA PHE A 75 -1.79 6.11 7.94
C PHE A 75 -2.90 7.02 7.39
N CYS A 76 -4.16 6.57 7.44
CA CYS A 76 -5.28 7.36 6.92
C CYS A 76 -5.44 8.69 7.66
N GLN A 77 -5.27 8.72 8.97
CA GLN A 77 -5.30 9.95 9.74
C GLN A 77 -4.22 10.95 9.31
N ALA A 78 -2.98 10.49 9.16
CA ALA A 78 -1.87 11.35 8.74
C ALA A 78 -2.02 11.81 7.27
N ALA A 79 -2.41 10.91 6.38
CA ALA A 79 -2.65 11.23 4.98
C ALA A 79 -3.83 12.20 4.80
N ASP A 80 -4.91 12.02 5.57
CA ASP A 80 -6.05 12.93 5.58
C ASP A 80 -5.64 14.35 6.01
N ALA A 81 -4.83 14.49 7.03
CA ALA A 81 -4.30 15.79 7.46
C ALA A 81 -3.51 16.47 6.33
N CYS A 82 -2.67 15.72 5.60
CA CYS A 82 -1.96 16.24 4.43
C CYS A 82 -2.94 16.68 3.31
N ILE A 83 -3.97 15.88 3.02
CA ILE A 83 -4.98 16.21 2.01
C ILE A 83 -5.72 17.50 2.38
N GLN A 84 -6.16 17.65 3.63
CA GLN A 84 -6.86 18.84 4.10
C GLN A 84 -5.97 20.09 4.01
N ASP A 85 -4.69 19.98 4.36
CA ASP A 85 -3.73 21.09 4.22
C ASP A 85 -3.56 21.49 2.75
N ILE A 86 -3.37 20.54 1.84
CA ILE A 86 -3.24 20.80 0.39
C ILE A 86 -4.50 21.51 -0.14
N LEU A 87 -5.69 21.02 0.20
CA LEU A 87 -6.96 21.60 -0.19
C LEU A 87 -7.16 23.00 0.37
N SER A 88 -6.76 23.25 1.62
CA SER A 88 -6.86 24.56 2.27
C SER A 88 -6.04 25.64 1.57
N ARG A 89 -4.96 25.22 0.89
CA ARG A 89 -4.11 26.09 0.05
C ARG A 89 -4.59 26.22 -1.39
N GLY A 90 -5.78 25.69 -1.74
CA GLY A 90 -6.35 25.74 -3.08
C GLY A 90 -5.62 24.86 -4.09
N LYS A 91 -4.89 23.83 -3.64
CA LYS A 91 -4.14 22.89 -4.49
C LYS A 91 -4.86 21.56 -4.62
N LEU A 92 -4.51 20.79 -5.65
CA LEU A 92 -5.07 19.45 -5.89
C LEU A 92 -4.23 18.37 -5.17
N PRO A 93 -4.82 17.56 -4.27
CA PRO A 93 -4.14 16.37 -3.75
C PRO A 93 -4.07 15.28 -4.82
N VAL A 94 -2.86 14.82 -5.14
CA VAL A 94 -2.61 13.71 -6.07
C VAL A 94 -2.15 12.50 -5.27
N LEU A 95 -3.05 11.55 -5.06
CA LEU A 95 -2.79 10.32 -4.31
C LEU A 95 -2.09 9.30 -5.20
N ALA A 96 -0.83 9.01 -4.96
CA ALA A 96 -0.04 8.11 -5.78
C ALA A 96 0.34 6.83 -5.03
N GLY A 97 -0.14 5.66 -5.48
CA GLY A 97 0.22 4.44 -4.79
C GLY A 97 -0.39 3.16 -5.34
N GLY A 98 -0.08 2.07 -4.64
CA GLY A 98 -0.55 0.73 -4.99
C GLY A 98 -1.10 -0.05 -3.79
N THR A 99 -1.20 0.56 -2.60
CA THR A 99 -1.76 -0.06 -1.40
C THR A 99 -3.28 0.17 -1.38
N GLY A 100 -4.01 -0.70 -2.09
CA GLY A 100 -5.45 -0.54 -2.31
C GLY A 100 -6.26 -0.38 -1.03
N LEU A 101 -5.94 -1.16 0.02
CA LEU A 101 -6.61 -1.03 1.32
C LEU A 101 -6.52 0.39 1.89
N TYR A 102 -5.34 1.01 1.81
CA TYR A 102 -5.12 2.36 2.35
C TYR A 102 -5.85 3.41 1.50
N LEU A 103 -5.79 3.24 0.18
CA LEU A 103 -6.48 4.15 -0.74
C LEU A 103 -8.00 4.12 -0.52
N ASP A 104 -8.60 2.91 -0.52
CA ASP A 104 -10.04 2.77 -0.34
C ASP A 104 -10.51 3.31 1.01
N ALA A 105 -9.78 3.01 2.08
CA ALA A 105 -10.10 3.50 3.41
C ALA A 105 -10.01 5.03 3.52
N LEU A 106 -9.02 5.63 2.86
CA LEU A 106 -8.83 7.08 2.82
C LEU A 106 -9.96 7.77 2.03
N ILE A 107 -10.31 7.23 0.85
CA ILE A 107 -11.38 7.80 0.01
C ILE A 107 -12.74 7.69 0.70
N ARG A 108 -13.05 6.54 1.29
CA ARG A 108 -14.31 6.34 2.02
C ARG A 108 -14.37 7.09 3.36
N GLY A 109 -13.22 7.40 3.95
CA GLY A 109 -13.15 7.89 5.32
C GLY A 109 -13.58 6.81 6.31
N ASP A 110 -13.01 5.58 6.17
CA ASP A 110 -13.36 4.45 7.01
C ASP A 110 -13.07 4.75 8.49
N ASP A 111 -14.08 4.54 9.33
CA ASP A 111 -13.93 4.48 10.79
C ASP A 111 -13.27 3.15 11.16
N PHE A 112 -11.97 3.18 11.33
CA PHE A 112 -11.25 2.01 11.80
C PHE A 112 -11.74 1.65 13.22
N ALA A 113 -12.10 0.37 13.42
CA ALA A 113 -12.40 -0.11 14.75
C ALA A 113 -11.22 0.22 15.69
N PRO A 114 -11.49 0.76 16.88
CA PRO A 114 -10.47 0.79 17.90
C PRO A 114 -9.94 -0.65 18.04
N GLY A 115 -8.69 -0.81 18.04
CA GLY A 115 -8.06 -2.11 18.11
C GLY A 115 -6.60 -1.87 18.23
N CYS A 116 -6.10 -2.25 19.36
CA CYS A 116 -4.69 -2.11 19.67
C CYS A 116 -3.95 -3.22 18.96
N GLN A 117 -3.17 -2.89 17.95
CA GLN A 117 -2.11 -3.78 17.51
C GLN A 117 -1.21 -4.06 18.74
N GLY A 118 -1.21 -5.29 19.23
CA GLY A 118 -0.47 -5.68 20.43
C GLY A 118 -1.22 -5.51 21.76
N GLY A 119 -2.53 -5.19 21.74
CA GLY A 119 -3.36 -5.16 22.93
C GLY A 119 -3.52 -6.54 23.60
N ARG A 120 -3.96 -6.55 24.87
CA ARG A 120 -4.14 -7.79 25.64
C ARG A 120 -5.04 -8.80 24.92
N THR A 121 -6.12 -8.32 24.28
CA THR A 121 -7.03 -9.15 23.49
C THR A 121 -6.29 -9.86 22.36
N ARG A 122 -5.45 -9.15 21.63
CA ARG A 122 -4.66 -9.72 20.51
C ARG A 122 -3.70 -10.79 20.98
N LEU A 123 -2.96 -10.53 22.06
CA LEU A 123 -1.99 -11.50 22.62
C LEU A 123 -2.70 -12.76 23.09
N ARG A 124 -3.83 -12.62 23.81
CA ARG A 124 -4.64 -13.76 24.24
C ARG A 124 -5.17 -14.57 23.08
N LEU A 125 -5.74 -13.93 22.06
CA LEU A 125 -6.24 -14.62 20.85
C LEU A 125 -5.11 -15.31 20.06
N GLN A 126 -3.89 -14.77 20.08
CA GLN A 126 -2.73 -15.43 19.49
C GLN A 126 -2.34 -16.68 20.26
N GLN A 127 -2.36 -16.63 21.58
CA GLN A 127 -2.12 -17.81 22.44
C GLN A 127 -3.20 -18.87 22.21
N GLU A 128 -4.47 -18.49 22.20
CA GLU A 128 -5.58 -19.39 21.92
C GLU A 128 -5.48 -20.03 20.53
N LEU A 129 -5.06 -19.28 19.50
CA LEU A 129 -4.79 -19.83 18.18
C LEU A 129 -3.69 -20.90 18.21
N TRP A 130 -2.64 -20.66 18.98
CA TRP A 130 -1.55 -21.65 19.14
C TRP A 130 -2.03 -22.93 19.88
N GLU A 131 -2.85 -22.79 20.91
CA GLU A 131 -3.35 -23.89 21.73
C GLU A 131 -4.48 -24.69 21.04
N LEU A 132 -5.43 -24.01 20.40
CA LEU A 132 -6.68 -24.58 19.90
C LEU A 132 -6.67 -24.82 18.38
N GLY A 133 -5.75 -24.18 17.68
CA GLY A 133 -5.62 -24.23 16.25
C GLY A 133 -6.62 -23.37 15.46
N PRO A 134 -6.36 -23.13 14.15
CA PRO A 134 -7.13 -22.21 13.33
C PRO A 134 -8.57 -22.64 13.08
N ARG A 135 -8.88 -23.94 13.14
CA ARG A 135 -10.24 -24.45 12.94
C ARG A 135 -11.17 -24.01 14.07
N GLU A 136 -10.72 -24.12 15.32
CA GLU A 136 -11.51 -23.73 16.46
C GLU A 136 -11.71 -22.20 16.49
N MET A 137 -10.66 -21.42 16.14
CA MET A 137 -10.77 -19.97 16.06
C MET A 137 -11.76 -19.54 14.96
N LEU A 138 -11.78 -20.22 13.82
CA LEU A 138 -12.77 -19.96 12.76
C LEU A 138 -14.19 -20.31 13.22
N ARG A 139 -14.38 -21.44 13.93
CA ARG A 139 -15.68 -21.83 14.51
C ARG A 139 -16.21 -20.78 15.51
N ARG A 140 -15.31 -20.21 16.34
CA ARG A 140 -15.69 -19.11 17.24
C ARG A 140 -16.09 -17.86 16.48
N LEU A 141 -15.36 -17.54 15.42
CA LEU A 141 -15.75 -16.44 14.54
C LEU A 141 -17.11 -16.68 13.87
N GLU A 142 -17.39 -17.90 13.43
CA GLU A 142 -18.67 -18.27 12.83
C GLU A 142 -19.85 -18.05 13.79
N ALA A 143 -19.65 -18.28 15.09
CA ALA A 143 -20.68 -18.05 16.11
C ALA A 143 -21.02 -16.56 16.32
N VAL A 144 -20.07 -15.64 16.08
CA VAL A 144 -20.27 -14.20 16.35
C VAL A 144 -20.35 -13.35 15.06
N ASP A 145 -19.77 -13.83 13.96
CA ASP A 145 -19.76 -13.16 12.66
C ASP A 145 -19.74 -14.20 11.51
N PRO A 146 -20.85 -14.91 11.28
CA PRO A 146 -20.91 -15.96 10.27
C PRO A 146 -20.62 -15.44 8.86
N GLU A 147 -20.96 -14.19 8.57
CA GLU A 147 -20.71 -13.59 7.25
C GLU A 147 -19.23 -13.37 6.99
N THR A 148 -18.47 -12.92 7.98
CA THR A 148 -17.01 -12.81 7.87
C THR A 148 -16.35 -14.19 7.84
N ALA A 149 -16.79 -15.13 8.68
CA ALA A 149 -16.26 -16.49 8.72
C ALA A 149 -16.41 -17.22 7.35
N ALA A 150 -17.54 -17.09 6.69
CA ALA A 150 -17.80 -17.70 5.38
C ALA A 150 -16.86 -17.22 4.26
N ARG A 151 -16.22 -16.06 4.43
CA ARG A 151 -15.28 -15.46 3.45
C ARG A 151 -13.82 -15.82 3.72
N LEU A 152 -13.52 -16.42 4.89
CA LEU A 152 -12.15 -16.70 5.33
C LEU A 152 -11.80 -18.18 5.22
N HIS A 153 -10.55 -18.46 4.89
CA HIS A 153 -9.98 -19.79 4.91
C HIS A 153 -9.21 -20.02 6.22
N LEU A 154 -9.01 -21.28 6.63
CA LEU A 154 -8.21 -21.62 7.83
C LEU A 154 -6.80 -21.01 7.83
N ARG A 155 -6.22 -20.77 6.65
CA ARG A 155 -4.91 -20.12 6.50
C ARG A 155 -4.95 -18.61 6.69
N ASP A 156 -6.12 -18.01 6.77
CA ASP A 156 -6.29 -16.55 6.98
C ASP A 156 -6.23 -16.16 8.47
N GLU A 157 -5.37 -16.82 9.25
CA GLU A 157 -5.26 -16.69 10.70
C GLU A 157 -5.25 -15.23 11.17
N LYS A 158 -4.46 -14.37 10.54
CA LYS A 158 -4.40 -12.94 10.89
C LYS A 158 -5.75 -12.24 10.76
N ARG A 159 -6.55 -12.62 9.77
CA ARG A 159 -7.88 -12.04 9.52
C ARG A 159 -8.92 -12.61 10.48
N ILE A 160 -8.85 -13.90 10.78
CA ILE A 160 -9.69 -14.56 11.80
C ILE A 160 -9.46 -13.88 13.15
N LEU A 161 -8.19 -13.76 13.58
CA LEU A 161 -7.86 -13.09 14.83
C LEU A 161 -8.31 -11.61 14.84
N ARG A 162 -8.20 -10.90 13.72
CA ARG A 162 -8.63 -9.49 13.65
C ARG A 162 -10.15 -9.37 13.80
N ALA A 163 -10.92 -10.24 13.19
CA ALA A 163 -12.36 -10.21 13.29
C ALA A 163 -12.85 -10.54 14.71
N LEU A 164 -12.24 -11.52 15.37
CA LEU A 164 -12.51 -11.84 16.77
C LEU A 164 -12.12 -10.69 17.71
N GLU A 165 -10.93 -10.11 17.52
CA GLU A 165 -10.44 -8.95 18.28
C GLU A 165 -11.43 -7.77 18.22
N VAL A 166 -11.89 -7.44 17.00
CA VAL A 166 -12.87 -6.36 16.80
C VAL A 166 -14.17 -6.66 17.54
N TYR A 167 -14.68 -7.88 17.42
CA TYR A 167 -15.89 -8.26 18.11
C TYR A 167 -15.76 -8.19 19.63
N GLU A 168 -14.68 -8.71 20.21
CA GLU A 168 -14.46 -8.71 21.64
C GLU A 168 -14.27 -7.31 22.23
N GLU A 169 -13.61 -6.42 21.47
CA GLU A 169 -13.36 -5.05 21.93
C GLU A 169 -14.56 -4.11 21.75
N THR A 170 -15.42 -4.39 20.76
CA THR A 170 -16.52 -3.47 20.40
C THR A 170 -17.92 -4.05 20.58
N GLY A 171 -18.06 -5.36 20.73
CA GLY A 171 -19.35 -6.05 20.71
C GLY A 171 -20.03 -6.08 19.33
N GLU A 172 -19.38 -5.53 18.28
CA GLU A 172 -19.96 -5.42 16.94
C GLU A 172 -19.20 -6.31 15.94
N PRO A 173 -19.89 -7.20 15.17
CA PRO A 173 -19.28 -7.99 14.12
C PRO A 173 -18.60 -7.13 13.03
N MET A 174 -17.46 -7.61 12.51
CA MET A 174 -16.73 -6.90 11.45
C MET A 174 -17.58 -6.75 10.17
N SER A 175 -18.36 -7.77 9.81
CA SER A 175 -19.29 -7.71 8.67
C SER A 175 -20.30 -6.56 8.77
N ARG A 176 -20.80 -6.26 9.97
CA ARG A 176 -21.75 -5.17 10.20
C ARG A 176 -21.07 -3.81 10.06
N ARG A 177 -19.86 -3.69 10.58
CA ARG A 177 -19.04 -2.46 10.40
C ARG A 177 -18.70 -2.21 8.93
N ASP A 178 -18.29 -3.26 8.21
CA ASP A 178 -18.00 -3.19 6.78
C ASP A 178 -19.23 -2.74 5.97
N LYS A 179 -20.43 -3.23 6.30
CA LYS A 179 -21.67 -2.78 5.66
C LYS A 179 -21.94 -1.31 5.91
N ARG A 180 -21.91 -0.90 7.18
CA ARG A 180 -22.12 0.50 7.55
C ARG A 180 -21.11 1.45 6.88
N GLY A 181 -19.84 1.02 6.76
CA GLY A 181 -18.81 1.80 6.05
C GLY A 181 -19.12 1.99 4.56
N ARG A 182 -19.74 0.98 3.91
CA ARG A 182 -20.12 1.05 2.48
C ARG A 182 -21.37 1.89 2.22
N GLU A 183 -22.23 2.06 3.20
CA GLU A 183 -23.46 2.86 3.09
C GLU A 183 -23.21 4.36 3.28
N LYS A 184 -22.06 4.74 3.85
CA LYS A 184 -21.66 6.15 3.98
C LYS A 184 -21.21 6.69 2.62
N PRO A 185 -21.51 7.95 2.29
CA PRO A 185 -20.93 8.58 1.12
C PRO A 185 -19.41 8.70 1.29
N ASP A 186 -18.70 8.61 0.17
CA ASP A 186 -17.25 8.77 0.16
C ASP A 186 -16.86 10.16 0.71
N ARG A 187 -15.80 10.19 1.51
CA ARG A 187 -15.23 11.43 2.07
C ARG A 187 -14.67 12.33 0.98
N TYR A 188 -14.07 11.73 -0.03
CA TYR A 188 -13.49 12.44 -1.18
C TYR A 188 -14.12 11.99 -2.49
N GLN A 189 -14.44 12.95 -3.36
CA GLN A 189 -14.72 12.65 -4.75
C GLN A 189 -13.41 12.35 -5.46
N ALA A 190 -13.18 11.09 -5.83
CA ALA A 190 -11.93 10.65 -6.41
C ALA A 190 -12.05 10.41 -7.92
N LEU A 191 -11.14 11.00 -8.70
CA LEU A 191 -10.89 10.64 -10.10
C LEU A 191 -9.68 9.70 -10.15
N TYR A 192 -9.76 8.63 -10.94
CA TYR A 192 -8.75 7.58 -10.95
C TYR A 192 -8.11 7.44 -12.32
N ILE A 193 -6.77 7.56 -12.37
CA ILE A 193 -5.94 7.18 -13.51
C ILE A 193 -5.20 5.89 -13.14
N GLY A 194 -5.49 4.83 -13.83
CA GLY A 194 -4.85 3.52 -13.64
C GLY A 194 -3.78 3.25 -14.70
N LEU A 195 -2.59 2.83 -14.29
CA LEU A 195 -1.51 2.48 -15.20
C LEU A 195 -1.22 0.98 -15.16
N ASN A 196 -1.14 0.34 -16.31
CA ASN A 196 -0.78 -1.07 -16.42
C ASN A 196 -0.12 -1.33 -17.79
N PHE A 197 0.41 -2.53 -17.98
CA PHE A 197 0.91 -3.01 -19.28
C PHE A 197 -0.15 -3.89 -19.95
N ARG A 198 -0.22 -3.82 -21.29
CA ARG A 198 -1.07 -4.73 -22.08
C ARG A 198 -0.60 -6.17 -21.90
N ASP A 199 0.70 -6.39 -22.06
CA ASP A 199 1.32 -7.70 -21.82
C ASP A 199 1.82 -7.81 -20.38
N ARG A 200 1.48 -8.92 -19.75
CA ARG A 200 1.97 -9.26 -18.40
C ARG A 200 3.46 -9.58 -18.37
N ALA A 201 4.03 -10.01 -19.51
CA ALA A 201 5.46 -10.29 -19.64
C ALA A 201 6.26 -8.98 -19.50
N ASP A 202 5.81 -7.90 -20.13
CA ASP A 202 6.48 -6.60 -20.06
C ASP A 202 6.48 -6.04 -18.64
N LEU A 203 5.34 -6.16 -17.94
CA LEU A 203 5.28 -5.78 -16.53
C LEU A 203 6.26 -6.59 -15.67
N ARG A 204 6.35 -7.92 -15.89
CA ARG A 204 7.27 -8.79 -15.15
C ARG A 204 8.73 -8.40 -15.40
N GLU A 205 9.11 -8.18 -16.66
CA GLU A 205 10.45 -7.74 -17.04
C GLU A 205 10.82 -6.41 -16.36
N ARG A 206 9.88 -5.46 -16.29
CA ARG A 206 10.11 -4.19 -15.58
C ARG A 206 10.25 -4.35 -14.08
N ILE A 207 9.48 -5.25 -13.49
CA ILE A 207 9.60 -5.57 -12.06
C ILE A 207 10.99 -6.16 -11.80
N ASP A 208 11.41 -7.12 -12.60
CA ASP A 208 12.70 -7.79 -12.44
C ASP A 208 13.86 -6.81 -12.61
N ARG A 209 13.85 -5.97 -13.65
CA ARG A 209 14.83 -4.88 -13.84
C ARG A 209 14.88 -3.91 -12.65
N ARG A 210 13.73 -3.56 -12.11
CA ARG A 210 13.66 -2.67 -10.94
C ARG A 210 14.31 -3.31 -9.71
N VAL A 211 14.12 -4.61 -9.49
CA VAL A 211 14.80 -5.33 -8.40
C VAL A 211 16.31 -5.34 -8.62
N ASP A 212 16.78 -5.62 -9.84
CA ASP A 212 18.21 -5.58 -10.16
C ASP A 212 18.80 -4.17 -9.93
N GLU A 213 18.04 -3.11 -10.24
CA GLU A 213 18.43 -1.74 -9.95
C GLU A 213 18.52 -1.44 -8.45
N MET A 214 17.56 -1.92 -7.64
CA MET A 214 17.59 -1.77 -6.19
C MET A 214 18.85 -2.42 -5.60
N VAL A 215 19.22 -3.60 -6.09
CA VAL A 215 20.45 -4.29 -5.66
C VAL A 215 21.69 -3.50 -6.04
N ARG A 216 21.79 -3.02 -7.28
CA ARG A 216 22.91 -2.17 -7.73
C ARG A 216 23.02 -0.86 -6.95
N ARG A 217 21.90 -0.30 -6.51
CA ARG A 217 21.85 0.91 -5.68
C ARG A 217 22.18 0.66 -4.22
N GLY A 218 22.37 -0.57 -3.80
CA GLY A 218 22.81 -0.91 -2.45
C GLY A 218 21.68 -1.33 -1.48
N LEU A 219 20.69 -2.09 -1.95
CA LEU A 219 19.62 -2.59 -1.07
C LEU A 219 20.16 -3.38 0.14
N LEU A 220 21.20 -4.21 -0.05
CA LEU A 220 21.82 -4.93 1.07
C LEU A 220 22.43 -3.97 2.10
N GLN A 221 23.12 -2.94 1.64
CA GLN A 221 23.74 -1.93 2.49
C GLN A 221 22.67 -1.13 3.26
N GLU A 222 21.53 -0.82 2.63
CA GLU A 222 20.40 -0.18 3.29
C GLU A 222 19.83 -1.06 4.41
N VAL A 223 19.66 -2.38 4.19
CA VAL A 223 19.22 -3.33 5.23
C VAL A 223 20.25 -3.41 6.37
N GLN A 224 21.54 -3.51 6.04
CA GLN A 224 22.62 -3.56 7.04
C GLN A 224 22.67 -2.28 7.89
N ALA A 225 22.48 -1.11 7.28
CA ALA A 225 22.46 0.17 7.99
C ALA A 225 21.28 0.26 8.98
N LEU A 226 20.09 -0.23 8.59
CA LEU A 226 18.93 -0.29 9.48
C LEU A 226 19.21 -1.21 10.69
N LEU A 227 19.81 -2.37 10.47
CA LEU A 227 20.16 -3.31 11.54
C LEU A 227 21.26 -2.74 12.46
N ALA A 228 22.28 -2.10 11.89
CA ALA A 228 23.32 -1.45 12.65
C ALA A 228 22.80 -0.27 13.48
N GLY A 229 21.73 0.38 13.02
CA GLY A 229 20.96 1.39 13.77
C GLY A 229 20.10 0.83 14.90
N GLY A 230 20.15 -0.50 15.16
CA GLY A 230 19.42 -1.14 16.24
C GLY A 230 17.96 -1.49 15.92
N LEU A 231 17.56 -1.44 14.65
CA LEU A 231 16.17 -1.83 14.28
C LEU A 231 15.94 -3.32 14.56
N PRO A 232 14.89 -3.66 15.36
CA PRO A 232 14.55 -5.06 15.64
C PRO A 232 14.20 -5.82 14.36
N ARG A 233 14.65 -7.09 14.26
CA ARG A 233 14.45 -7.92 13.06
C ARG A 233 13.00 -8.24 12.75
N ASP A 234 12.14 -8.21 13.74
CA ASP A 234 10.69 -8.41 13.66
C ASP A 234 9.92 -7.10 13.40
N ALA A 235 10.61 -5.95 13.32
CA ALA A 235 9.98 -4.67 13.02
C ALA A 235 9.12 -4.76 11.75
N THR A 236 7.95 -4.12 11.78
CA THR A 236 7.00 -4.11 10.66
C THR A 236 7.65 -3.59 9.36
N ALA A 237 8.52 -2.61 9.47
CA ALA A 237 9.28 -2.04 8.36
C ALA A 237 10.10 -3.11 7.61
N LEU A 238 10.80 -3.99 8.35
CA LEU A 238 11.62 -5.07 7.77
C LEU A 238 10.80 -6.23 7.16
N GLN A 239 9.48 -6.25 7.33
CA GLN A 239 8.61 -7.22 6.63
C GLN A 239 8.32 -6.82 5.18
N ALA A 240 8.75 -5.63 4.74
CA ALA A 240 8.63 -5.19 3.35
C ALA A 240 9.38 -6.13 2.40
N ILE A 241 8.83 -6.28 1.18
CA ILE A 241 9.49 -7.03 0.09
C ILE A 241 10.82 -6.33 -0.23
N GLY A 242 11.86 -7.12 -0.35
CA GLY A 242 13.24 -6.63 -0.44
C GLY A 242 13.94 -6.77 0.91
N TYR A 243 13.48 -6.05 1.93
CA TYR A 243 14.12 -6.07 3.25
C TYR A 243 14.05 -7.45 3.90
N LYS A 244 12.87 -8.06 3.94
CA LYS A 244 12.69 -9.40 4.54
C LYS A 244 13.61 -10.47 3.95
N GLN A 245 13.82 -10.45 2.63
CA GLN A 245 14.68 -11.42 1.95
C GLN A 245 16.16 -11.15 2.22
N PHE A 246 16.53 -9.90 2.26
CA PHE A 246 17.92 -9.51 2.52
C PHE A 246 18.34 -9.63 4.00
N LEU A 247 17.40 -9.78 4.95
CA LEU A 247 17.72 -10.19 6.32
C LEU A 247 18.49 -11.52 6.34
N ALA A 248 18.05 -12.50 5.56
CA ALA A 248 18.72 -13.80 5.48
C ALA A 248 20.16 -13.70 4.90
N VAL A 249 20.39 -12.74 3.98
CA VAL A 249 21.72 -12.45 3.45
C VAL A 249 22.59 -11.78 4.52
N ALA A 250 22.04 -10.82 5.27
CA ALA A 250 22.74 -10.15 6.37
C ALA A 250 23.12 -11.14 7.49
N ASP A 251 22.33 -12.23 7.67
CA ASP A 251 22.59 -13.30 8.62
C ASP A 251 23.54 -14.39 8.10
N GLY A 252 23.92 -14.32 6.83
CA GLY A 252 24.75 -15.37 6.19
C GLY A 252 24.00 -16.69 5.94
N THR A 253 22.66 -16.70 6.03
CA THR A 253 21.82 -17.91 5.85
C THR A 253 21.29 -18.06 4.43
N ALA A 254 21.46 -17.05 3.57
CA ALA A 254 21.14 -17.07 2.15
C ALA A 254 22.19 -16.31 1.35
N THR A 255 22.32 -16.64 0.05
CA THR A 255 23.15 -15.84 -0.86
C THR A 255 22.36 -14.63 -1.40
N ALA A 256 23.08 -13.62 -1.89
CA ALA A 256 22.46 -12.44 -2.49
C ALA A 256 21.62 -12.83 -3.71
N GLU A 257 22.07 -13.77 -4.52
CA GLU A 257 21.37 -14.28 -5.71
C GLU A 257 20.03 -14.90 -5.33
N GLN A 258 20.02 -15.76 -4.28
CA GLN A 258 18.79 -16.37 -3.77
C GLN A 258 17.80 -15.32 -3.30
N ALA A 259 18.27 -14.30 -2.56
CA ALA A 259 17.42 -13.20 -2.10
C ALA A 259 16.85 -12.39 -3.28
N VAL A 260 17.64 -12.09 -4.30
CA VAL A 260 17.20 -11.37 -5.50
C VAL A 260 16.07 -12.10 -6.21
N GLU A 261 16.24 -13.41 -6.47
CA GLU A 261 15.19 -14.20 -7.15
C GLU A 261 13.90 -14.27 -6.31
N GLU A 262 14.01 -14.39 -5.00
CA GLU A 262 12.84 -14.38 -4.12
C GLU A 262 12.17 -12.99 -4.09
N VAL A 263 12.92 -11.89 -4.11
CA VAL A 263 12.39 -10.53 -4.21
C VAL A 263 11.65 -10.33 -5.53
N LYS A 264 12.22 -10.77 -6.66
CA LYS A 264 11.55 -10.74 -7.97
C LYS A 264 10.23 -11.50 -7.94
N LEU A 265 10.24 -12.74 -7.42
CA LEU A 265 9.05 -13.57 -7.30
C LEU A 265 7.97 -12.88 -6.45
N ARG A 266 8.33 -12.38 -5.26
CA ARG A 266 7.39 -11.71 -4.35
C ARG A 266 6.85 -10.40 -4.91
N SER A 267 7.67 -9.66 -5.63
CA SER A 267 7.26 -8.41 -6.30
C SER A 267 6.25 -8.68 -7.41
N ARG A 268 6.46 -9.72 -8.23
CA ARG A 268 5.48 -10.17 -9.25
C ARG A 268 4.17 -10.62 -8.62
N GLN A 269 4.22 -11.38 -7.52
CA GLN A 269 3.02 -11.78 -6.76
C GLN A 269 2.30 -10.57 -6.16
N TYR A 270 3.04 -9.59 -5.66
CA TYR A 270 2.47 -8.36 -5.12
C TYR A 270 1.77 -7.54 -6.21
N ALA A 271 2.40 -7.35 -7.36
CA ALA A 271 1.79 -6.69 -8.51
C ALA A 271 0.47 -7.35 -8.94
N LYS A 272 0.41 -8.70 -8.95
CA LYS A 272 -0.82 -9.45 -9.22
C LYS A 272 -1.93 -9.13 -8.19
N ARG A 273 -1.58 -9.08 -6.89
CA ARG A 273 -2.55 -8.72 -5.83
C ARG A 273 -3.05 -7.29 -5.97
N GLN A 274 -2.15 -6.34 -6.28
CA GLN A 274 -2.52 -4.95 -6.55
C GLN A 274 -3.53 -4.84 -7.70
N LEU A 275 -3.25 -5.48 -8.84
CA LEU A 275 -4.16 -5.49 -9.98
C LEU A 275 -5.50 -6.16 -9.67
N THR A 276 -5.51 -7.25 -8.91
CA THR A 276 -6.75 -7.91 -8.47
C THR A 276 -7.61 -6.98 -7.61
N TRP A 277 -6.97 -6.17 -6.76
CA TRP A 277 -7.66 -5.17 -5.95
C TRP A 277 -8.21 -4.03 -6.81
N LEU A 278 -7.36 -3.40 -7.59
CA LEU A 278 -7.72 -2.23 -8.40
C LEU A 278 -8.83 -2.52 -9.42
N ARG A 279 -8.84 -3.71 -10.03
CA ARG A 279 -9.89 -4.11 -10.99
C ARG A 279 -11.30 -4.20 -10.41
N ARG A 280 -11.47 -4.14 -9.09
CA ARG A 280 -12.78 -4.08 -8.44
C ARG A 280 -13.42 -2.68 -8.53
N ASN A 281 -12.62 -1.66 -8.80
CA ASN A 281 -13.10 -0.30 -8.96
C ASN A 281 -13.34 0.01 -10.44
N PRO A 282 -14.61 0.08 -10.89
CA PRO A 282 -14.95 0.37 -12.28
C PRO A 282 -14.70 1.83 -12.67
N ALA A 283 -14.50 2.74 -11.71
CA ALA A 283 -14.24 4.15 -11.97
C ALA A 283 -12.80 4.44 -12.42
N ILE A 284 -11.93 3.43 -12.44
CA ILE A 284 -10.55 3.64 -12.87
C ILE A 284 -10.48 3.77 -14.39
N HIS A 285 -10.03 4.95 -14.85
CA HIS A 285 -9.63 5.15 -16.25
C HIS A 285 -8.26 4.51 -16.49
N TRP A 286 -8.25 3.35 -17.17
CA TRP A 286 -7.04 2.57 -17.39
C TRP A 286 -6.28 3.03 -18.63
N ILE A 287 -5.00 3.39 -18.46
CA ILE A 287 -4.02 3.64 -19.51
C ILE A 287 -3.08 2.43 -19.55
N TYR A 288 -2.96 1.84 -20.73
CA TYR A 288 -2.16 0.64 -20.93
C TYR A 288 -0.90 0.97 -21.73
N TRP A 289 0.24 0.63 -21.13
CA TRP A 289 1.52 0.68 -21.83
C TRP A 289 1.67 -0.49 -22.78
N ASP A 290 2.28 -0.22 -23.93
CA ASP A 290 2.94 -1.22 -24.73
C ASP A 290 4.33 -1.50 -24.16
N LYS A 291 5.11 -2.40 -24.78
CA LYS A 291 6.44 -2.78 -24.30
C LYS A 291 7.33 -1.55 -24.04
N GLU A 292 7.26 -0.58 -24.94
CA GLU A 292 7.89 0.73 -24.77
C GLU A 292 6.82 1.78 -24.44
N PRO A 293 6.80 2.31 -23.20
CA PRO A 293 5.81 3.28 -22.77
C PRO A 293 5.93 4.62 -23.53
N ASP A 294 4.89 5.00 -24.25
CA ASP A 294 4.73 6.36 -24.77
C ASP A 294 4.15 7.26 -23.69
N PHE A 295 5.04 7.89 -22.94
CA PHE A 295 4.64 8.75 -21.82
C PHE A 295 3.90 10.01 -22.25
N PRO A 296 4.31 10.75 -23.32
CA PRO A 296 3.57 11.90 -23.81
C PRO A 296 2.11 11.58 -24.19
N ALA A 297 1.89 10.53 -24.96
CA ALA A 297 0.53 10.10 -25.34
C ALA A 297 -0.32 9.69 -24.12
N ALA A 298 0.27 8.98 -23.17
CA ALA A 298 -0.42 8.59 -21.94
C ALA A 298 -0.76 9.78 -21.04
N LEU A 299 0.12 10.78 -20.95
CA LEU A 299 -0.13 12.00 -20.20
C LEU A 299 -1.26 12.80 -20.84
N GLN A 300 -1.26 12.94 -22.18
CA GLN A 300 -2.35 13.59 -22.91
C GLN A 300 -3.68 12.89 -22.67
N ASN A 301 -3.73 11.57 -22.77
CA ASN A 301 -4.94 10.77 -22.50
C ASN A 301 -5.45 10.97 -21.06
N ALA A 302 -4.55 11.01 -20.07
CA ALA A 302 -4.93 11.31 -18.69
C ALA A 302 -5.49 12.72 -18.55
N THR A 303 -4.84 13.72 -19.16
CA THR A 303 -5.28 15.12 -19.11
C THR A 303 -6.65 15.32 -19.76
N ASP A 304 -6.88 14.72 -20.94
CA ASP A 304 -8.17 14.78 -21.65
C ASP A 304 -9.30 14.19 -20.78
N PHE A 305 -9.04 13.03 -20.14
CA PHE A 305 -9.98 12.41 -19.22
C PHE A 305 -10.30 13.34 -18.03
N LEU A 306 -9.28 13.92 -17.42
CA LEU A 306 -9.45 14.80 -16.25
C LEU A 306 -10.20 16.09 -16.61
N THR A 307 -9.89 16.69 -17.74
CA THR A 307 -10.58 17.88 -18.25
C THR A 307 -12.07 17.60 -18.53
N ALA A 308 -12.38 16.44 -19.13
CA ALA A 308 -13.76 16.00 -19.35
C ALA A 308 -14.56 15.79 -18.04
N HIS A 309 -13.85 15.62 -16.91
CA HIS A 309 -14.44 15.47 -15.58
C HIS A 309 -14.27 16.69 -14.67
N GLY A 310 -13.94 17.85 -15.24
CA GLY A 310 -13.89 19.13 -14.54
C GLY A 310 -12.61 19.41 -13.76
N LEU A 311 -11.53 18.69 -14.07
CA LEU A 311 -10.18 19.00 -13.61
C LEU A 311 -9.32 19.43 -14.81
N GLY A 312 -9.16 20.72 -15.00
CA GLY A 312 -8.35 21.30 -16.06
C GLY A 312 -7.95 22.73 -15.73
#